data_1c9e34980ba447b1762758877fde669a
#
_entry.id   1c9e34980ba447b1762758877fde669a
#
_cell.length_a   1.000
_cell.length_b   1.000
_cell.length_c   1.000
_cell.angle_alpha   90.00
_cell.angle_beta   90.00
_cell.angle_gamma   90.00
#
_symmetry.space_group_name_H-M   'P 1'
#
loop_
_entity.id
_entity.type
_entity.pdbx_description
1 polymer ?
#
loop_
_entity_poly.entity_id
_entity_poly.type
_entity_poly.pdbx_seq_one_letter_code
_entity_poly.pdbx_strand_id
1 'polypeptide(L)'
;QISAAKKLNLAAFQNAVPALHELVIVNETSSPISELTVQLISEPPFVKPRVWNVESVGAGESYHLRDLDVQLDGALLSRLTEAESASLHFDLRSRKQLDEVLAAHESAVELLARNQWGGIGHLPEMVAAFVQPNDQAIDRLLKGAALALQTGGKSGSIDGYTHGSKRA
;
A
#
# COMPACT_ATOMS: atom_id res chain seq x y z
N GLN A 1 13.00 3.87 -14.39
CA GLN A 1 11.77 4.56 -13.95
C GLN A 1 11.01 3.62 -13.00
N ILE A 2 10.46 4.18 -11.91
CA ILE A 2 9.82 3.39 -10.88
C ILE A 2 8.51 4.08 -10.48
N SER A 3 7.44 3.28 -10.34
CA SER A 3 6.18 3.69 -9.75
C SER A 3 5.82 2.73 -8.62
N ALA A 4 5.70 3.25 -7.40
CA ALA A 4 5.40 2.49 -6.19
C ALA A 4 4.27 3.15 -5.39
N ALA A 5 3.62 2.37 -4.53
CA ALA A 5 2.61 2.85 -3.62
C ALA A 5 3.23 3.88 -2.66
N LYS A 6 2.58 5.05 -2.54
CA LYS A 6 3.04 6.11 -1.63
C LYS A 6 2.61 5.87 -0.19
N LYS A 7 1.57 5.07 0.02
CA LYS A 7 1.03 4.72 1.34
C LYS A 7 0.70 3.24 1.39
N LEU A 8 1.06 2.59 2.47
CA LEU A 8 0.79 1.17 2.73
C LEU A 8 0.33 0.98 4.17
N ASN A 9 -0.50 -0.01 4.41
CA ASN A 9 -0.97 -0.40 5.74
C ASN A 9 -1.26 -1.90 5.80
N LEU A 10 -1.72 -2.38 6.95
CA LEU A 10 -2.10 -3.78 7.14
C LEU A 10 -3.20 -4.22 6.14
N ALA A 11 -4.17 -3.34 5.84
CA ALA A 11 -5.25 -3.68 4.90
C ALA A 11 -4.71 -3.86 3.46
N ALA A 12 -3.67 -3.12 3.05
CA ALA A 12 -3.00 -3.33 1.78
C ALA A 12 -2.37 -4.73 1.69
N PHE A 13 -1.70 -5.18 2.76
CA PHE A 13 -1.17 -6.54 2.87
C PHE A 13 -2.28 -7.60 2.81
N GLN A 14 -3.36 -7.45 3.60
CA GLN A 14 -4.47 -8.41 3.67
C GLN A 14 -5.25 -8.57 2.36
N ASN A 15 -5.28 -7.51 1.54
CA ASN A 15 -5.99 -7.49 0.26
C ASN A 15 -5.05 -7.63 -0.94
N ALA A 16 -3.79 -8.00 -0.72
CA ALA A 16 -2.78 -8.19 -1.77
C ALA A 16 -2.65 -6.97 -2.72
N VAL A 17 -2.73 -5.76 -2.16
CA VAL A 17 -2.56 -4.54 -2.93
C VAL A 17 -1.11 -4.41 -3.37
N PRO A 18 -0.83 -4.23 -4.66
CA PRO A 18 0.53 -4.10 -5.15
C PRO A 18 1.27 -2.91 -4.52
N ALA A 19 2.46 -3.15 -3.98
CA ALA A 19 3.33 -2.08 -3.50
C ALA A 19 4.17 -1.47 -4.62
N LEU A 20 4.37 -2.20 -5.72
CA LEU A 20 5.12 -1.78 -6.89
C LEU A 20 4.23 -1.89 -8.13
N HIS A 21 4.09 -0.78 -8.87
CA HIS A 21 3.20 -0.70 -10.04
C HIS A 21 3.97 -0.73 -11.36
N GLU A 22 5.17 -0.17 -11.36
CA GLU A 22 6.02 -0.13 -12.56
C GLU A 22 7.50 -0.15 -12.17
N LEU A 23 8.30 -0.87 -12.94
CA LEU A 23 9.75 -0.91 -12.85
C LEU A 23 10.32 -1.05 -14.26
N VAL A 24 10.96 0.02 -14.74
CA VAL A 24 11.51 0.10 -16.10
C VAL A 24 12.99 0.44 -16.02
N ILE A 25 13.81 -0.37 -16.69
CA ILE A 25 15.21 -0.08 -16.93
C ILE A 25 15.31 0.62 -18.29
N VAL A 26 15.89 1.81 -18.33
CA VAL A 26 16.16 2.55 -19.57
C VAL A 26 17.66 2.55 -19.78
N ASN A 27 18.10 2.02 -20.92
CA ASN A 27 19.50 2.07 -21.32
C ASN A 27 19.75 3.29 -22.22
N GLU A 28 20.24 4.36 -21.63
CA GLU A 28 20.56 5.61 -22.36
C GLU A 28 21.93 5.57 -23.05
N THR A 29 22.65 4.46 -22.95
CA THR A 29 23.98 4.34 -23.58
C THR A 29 23.90 3.92 -25.04
N SER A 30 24.98 4.10 -25.77
CA SER A 30 25.09 3.68 -27.17
C SER A 30 25.43 2.20 -27.37
N SER A 31 25.52 1.43 -26.26
CA SER A 31 25.87 0.02 -26.29
C SER A 31 24.87 -0.80 -25.46
N PRO A 32 24.62 -2.06 -25.82
CA PRO A 32 23.78 -2.91 -24.99
C PRO A 32 24.44 -3.18 -23.63
N ILE A 33 23.65 -3.17 -22.57
CA ILE A 33 24.07 -3.60 -21.22
C ILE A 33 23.48 -4.97 -20.92
N SER A 34 24.25 -5.83 -20.27
CA SER A 34 23.85 -7.21 -20.04
C SER A 34 24.20 -7.69 -18.64
N GLU A 35 23.60 -8.85 -18.25
CA GLU A 35 23.78 -9.47 -16.95
C GLU A 35 23.44 -8.51 -15.80
N LEU A 36 22.27 -7.90 -15.90
CA LEU A 36 21.79 -6.94 -14.92
C LEU A 36 21.06 -7.60 -13.78
N THR A 37 21.16 -7.01 -12.61
CA THR A 37 20.41 -7.39 -11.41
C THR A 37 19.79 -6.14 -10.81
N VAL A 38 18.48 -6.16 -10.60
CA VAL A 38 17.79 -5.13 -9.80
C VAL A 38 17.52 -5.71 -8.42
N GLN A 39 17.99 -5.05 -7.40
CA GLN A 39 17.73 -5.40 -6.00
C GLN A 39 16.78 -4.39 -5.38
N LEU A 40 15.78 -4.88 -4.65
CA LEU A 40 14.87 -4.10 -3.81
C LEU A 40 15.06 -4.47 -2.36
N ILE A 41 15.24 -3.44 -1.52
CA ILE A 41 15.17 -3.53 -0.07
C ILE A 41 14.30 -2.38 0.46
N SER A 42 13.90 -2.43 1.73
CA SER A 42 13.14 -1.35 2.37
C SER A 42 13.69 -1.01 3.75
N GLU A 43 13.51 0.25 4.14
CA GLU A 43 13.86 0.76 5.48
C GLU A 43 12.64 1.51 6.06
N PRO A 44 12.07 1.06 7.21
CA PRO A 44 12.30 -0.24 7.86
C PRO A 44 11.99 -1.44 6.96
N PRO A 45 12.31 -2.68 7.34
CA PRO A 45 12.16 -3.85 6.46
C PRO A 45 10.69 -4.32 6.34
N PHE A 46 9.82 -3.47 5.79
CA PHE A 46 8.39 -3.77 5.56
C PHE A 46 8.13 -4.56 4.27
N VAL A 47 9.14 -4.67 3.39
CA VAL A 47 9.14 -5.51 2.20
C VAL A 47 10.25 -6.54 2.32
N LYS A 48 9.96 -7.80 1.97
CA LYS A 48 11.01 -8.81 1.86
C LYS A 48 11.94 -8.45 0.70
N PRO A 49 13.27 -8.55 0.90
CA PRO A 49 14.23 -8.27 -0.17
C PRO A 49 13.90 -9.08 -1.42
N ARG A 50 13.95 -8.44 -2.59
CA ARG A 50 13.69 -9.08 -3.87
C ARG A 50 14.78 -8.74 -4.87
N VAL A 51 15.05 -9.70 -5.76
CA VAL A 51 16.04 -9.56 -6.82
C VAL A 51 15.42 -10.00 -8.14
N TRP A 52 15.57 -9.18 -9.15
CA TRP A 52 15.24 -9.50 -10.55
C TRP A 52 16.52 -9.58 -11.37
N ASN A 53 16.58 -10.59 -12.24
CA ASN A 53 17.66 -10.73 -13.21
C ASN A 53 17.15 -10.35 -14.59
N VAL A 54 17.91 -9.49 -15.28
CA VAL A 54 17.64 -9.06 -16.65
C VAL A 54 18.84 -9.42 -17.50
N GLU A 55 18.60 -10.19 -18.55
CA GLU A 55 19.67 -10.72 -19.41
C GLU A 55 20.38 -9.60 -20.15
N SER A 56 19.62 -8.74 -20.84
CA SER A 56 20.18 -7.60 -21.55
C SER A 56 19.11 -6.52 -21.83
N VAL A 57 19.58 -5.29 -22.00
CA VAL A 57 18.80 -4.16 -22.52
C VAL A 57 19.59 -3.53 -23.65
N GLY A 58 19.02 -3.46 -24.85
CA GLY A 58 19.67 -2.90 -26.04
C GLY A 58 20.00 -1.43 -25.89
N ALA A 59 20.88 -0.92 -26.75
CA ALA A 59 21.28 0.48 -26.78
C ALA A 59 20.05 1.38 -27.05
N GLY A 60 19.77 2.35 -26.19
CA GLY A 60 18.62 3.24 -26.29
C GLY A 60 17.25 2.56 -26.02
N GLU A 61 17.24 1.32 -25.59
CA GLU A 61 16.01 0.57 -25.32
C GLU A 61 15.56 0.67 -23.86
N SER A 62 14.26 0.34 -23.64
CA SER A 62 13.65 0.22 -22.32
C SER A 62 13.18 -1.22 -22.08
N TYR A 63 13.43 -1.72 -20.88
CA TYR A 63 12.99 -3.03 -20.44
C TYR A 63 12.00 -2.90 -19.28
N HIS A 64 10.76 -3.34 -19.49
CA HIS A 64 9.73 -3.36 -18.47
C HIS A 64 9.73 -4.70 -17.73
N LEU A 65 9.98 -4.67 -16.44
CA LEU A 65 9.84 -5.85 -15.59
C LEU A 65 8.35 -6.17 -15.43
N ARG A 66 7.99 -7.46 -15.62
CA ARG A 66 6.58 -7.90 -15.59
C ARG A 66 6.16 -8.49 -14.25
N ASP A 67 7.08 -9.17 -13.58
CA ASP A 67 6.81 -9.75 -12.26
C ASP A 67 7.19 -8.74 -11.18
N LEU A 68 6.21 -7.93 -10.78
CA LEU A 68 6.35 -6.87 -9.79
C LEU A 68 5.77 -7.25 -8.42
N ASP A 69 5.42 -8.52 -8.21
CA ASP A 69 4.90 -8.97 -6.93
C ASP A 69 5.99 -8.91 -5.85
N VAL A 70 5.79 -8.11 -4.82
CA VAL A 70 6.67 -7.96 -3.68
C VAL A 70 5.93 -8.30 -2.39
N GLN A 71 6.58 -9.09 -1.53
CA GLN A 71 5.96 -9.54 -0.29
C GLN A 71 6.12 -8.50 0.81
N LEU A 72 4.99 -7.98 1.31
CA LEU A 72 4.95 -7.11 2.47
C LEU A 72 5.12 -7.92 3.77
N ASP A 73 5.71 -7.30 4.80
CA ASP A 73 5.77 -7.87 6.15
C ASP A 73 4.49 -7.50 6.93
N GLY A 74 3.51 -8.41 6.90
CA GLY A 74 2.25 -8.23 7.64
C GLY A 74 2.44 -8.16 9.16
N ALA A 75 3.50 -8.78 9.72
CA ALA A 75 3.77 -8.73 11.15
C ALA A 75 4.28 -7.34 11.56
N LEU A 76 5.10 -6.69 10.75
CA LEU A 76 5.50 -5.31 10.95
C LEU A 76 4.28 -4.39 10.84
N LEU A 77 3.53 -4.47 9.73
CA LEU A 77 2.37 -3.61 9.48
C LEU A 77 1.27 -3.75 10.54
N SER A 78 1.08 -4.93 11.13
CA SER A 78 0.08 -5.15 12.19
C SER A 78 0.41 -4.47 13.52
N ARG A 79 1.69 -4.15 13.76
CA ARG A 79 2.15 -3.52 15.01
C ARG A 79 2.17 -2.00 14.95
N LEU A 80 2.03 -1.41 13.78
CA LEU A 80 2.03 0.04 13.64
C LEU A 80 0.81 0.66 14.33
N THR A 81 1.07 1.52 15.30
CA THR A 81 0.05 2.27 16.05
C THR A 81 -0.04 3.73 15.59
N GLU A 82 0.98 4.21 14.91
CA GLU A 82 1.05 5.54 14.29
C GLU A 82 1.69 5.42 12.91
N ALA A 83 1.60 6.48 12.10
CA ALA A 83 2.20 6.49 10.78
C ALA A 83 3.72 6.68 10.89
N GLU A 84 4.47 5.92 10.10
CA GLU A 84 5.93 5.97 10.03
C GLU A 84 6.39 6.26 8.60
N SER A 85 7.46 7.06 8.48
CA SER A 85 8.14 7.24 7.21
C SER A 85 9.01 6.05 6.89
N ALA A 86 8.96 5.61 5.65
CA ALA A 86 9.71 4.47 5.15
C ALA A 86 10.23 4.74 3.75
N SER A 87 11.15 3.92 3.26
CA SER A 87 11.66 4.00 1.90
C SER A 87 11.86 2.63 1.26
N LEU A 88 11.71 2.60 -0.05
CA LEU A 88 12.10 1.50 -0.92
C LEU A 88 13.38 1.90 -1.64
N HIS A 89 14.41 1.07 -1.54
CA HIS A 89 15.70 1.28 -2.19
C HIS A 89 15.86 0.27 -3.32
N PHE A 90 16.16 0.78 -4.51
CA PHE A 90 16.39 0.00 -5.71
C PHE A 90 17.81 0.22 -6.20
N ASP A 91 18.58 -0.85 -6.33
CA ASP A 91 19.92 -0.85 -6.92
C ASP A 91 19.91 -1.63 -8.22
N LEU A 92 20.32 -1.01 -9.32
CA LEU A 92 20.64 -1.67 -10.57
C LEU A 92 22.13 -1.95 -10.61
N ARG A 93 22.53 -3.20 -10.76
CA ARG A 93 23.93 -3.65 -10.78
C ARG A 93 24.24 -4.45 -12.02
N SER A 94 25.50 -4.42 -12.45
CA SER A 94 26.04 -5.29 -13.49
C SER A 94 26.86 -6.41 -12.87
N ARG A 95 26.50 -7.67 -13.13
CA ARG A 95 27.28 -8.82 -12.68
C ARG A 95 28.60 -8.98 -13.42
N LYS A 96 28.74 -8.35 -14.62
CA LYS A 96 30.01 -8.33 -15.37
C LYS A 96 31.04 -7.40 -14.77
N GLN A 97 30.63 -6.36 -14.08
CA GLN A 97 31.50 -5.31 -13.56
C GLN A 97 31.60 -5.37 -12.03
N LEU A 98 31.93 -6.54 -11.48
CA LEU A 98 32.17 -6.75 -10.04
C LEU A 98 31.07 -6.14 -9.16
N ASP A 99 29.81 -6.37 -9.53
CA ASP A 99 28.64 -5.82 -8.82
C ASP A 99 28.60 -4.28 -8.72
N GLU A 100 29.16 -3.59 -9.71
CA GLU A 100 29.07 -2.14 -9.81
C GLU A 100 27.61 -1.68 -9.83
N VAL A 101 27.29 -0.67 -9.00
CA VAL A 101 25.97 -0.02 -8.99
C VAL A 101 25.90 0.93 -10.19
N LEU A 102 25.12 0.57 -11.19
CA LEU A 102 24.90 1.37 -12.39
C LEU A 102 23.88 2.49 -12.14
N ALA A 103 22.89 2.24 -11.32
CA ALA A 103 21.89 3.22 -10.90
C ALA A 103 21.28 2.83 -9.55
N ALA A 104 20.92 3.83 -8.76
CA ALA A 104 20.18 3.69 -7.52
C ALA A 104 18.97 4.60 -7.53
N HIS A 105 17.89 4.17 -6.90
CA HIS A 105 16.67 4.97 -6.73
C HIS A 105 16.06 4.70 -5.38
N GLU A 106 15.55 5.77 -4.76
CA GLU A 106 14.82 5.71 -3.51
C GLU A 106 13.40 6.24 -3.72
N SER A 107 12.41 5.49 -3.24
CA SER A 107 11.01 5.90 -3.23
C SER A 107 10.52 6.02 -1.81
N ALA A 108 10.08 7.19 -1.40
CA ALA A 108 9.47 7.41 -0.10
C ALA A 108 8.09 6.75 -0.02
N VAL A 109 7.81 6.10 1.11
CA VAL A 109 6.55 5.44 1.43
C VAL A 109 6.12 5.86 2.82
N GLU A 110 4.84 6.12 3.03
CA GLU A 110 4.24 6.31 4.35
C GLU A 110 3.58 4.98 4.78
N LEU A 111 4.09 4.39 5.85
CA LEU A 111 3.44 3.24 6.49
C LEU A 111 2.41 3.77 7.48
N LEU A 112 1.14 3.53 7.20
CA LEU A 112 0.05 4.00 8.02
C LEU A 112 -0.19 3.07 9.22
N ALA A 113 -0.70 3.62 10.31
CA ALA A 113 -1.18 2.82 11.42
C ALA A 113 -2.18 1.75 10.95
N ARG A 114 -2.19 0.60 11.63
CA ARG A 114 -3.03 -0.56 11.25
C ARG A 114 -4.53 -0.24 11.09
N ASN A 115 -5.02 0.76 11.81
CA ASN A 115 -6.41 1.22 11.80
C ASN A 115 -6.60 2.56 11.06
N GLN A 116 -5.57 3.06 10.38
CA GLN A 116 -5.63 4.29 9.63
C GLN A 116 -5.93 4.01 8.16
N TRP A 117 -6.96 4.71 7.64
CA TRP A 117 -7.26 4.67 6.22
C TRP A 117 -6.41 5.69 5.45
N GLY A 118 -5.81 5.25 4.34
CA GLY A 118 -4.90 6.06 3.52
C GLY A 118 -5.57 7.03 2.54
N GLY A 119 -6.91 7.09 2.50
CA GLY A 119 -7.66 7.94 1.57
C GLY A 119 -8.14 7.21 0.30
N ILE A 120 -8.93 7.90 -0.52
CA ILE A 120 -9.66 7.36 -1.69
C ILE A 120 -8.74 7.06 -2.90
N GLY A 121 -7.42 7.35 -2.80
CA GLY A 121 -6.53 7.46 -3.96
C GLY A 121 -6.31 6.18 -4.78
N HIS A 122 -6.47 4.97 -4.22
CA HIS A 122 -6.11 3.75 -4.94
C HIS A 122 -7.15 2.64 -4.95
N LEU A 123 -7.93 2.46 -3.90
CA LEU A 123 -8.93 1.40 -3.80
C LEU A 123 -10.03 1.85 -2.85
N PRO A 124 -11.08 2.53 -3.34
CA PRO A 124 -12.19 2.96 -2.48
C PRO A 124 -12.86 1.76 -1.79
N GLU A 125 -12.78 0.56 -2.38
CA GLU A 125 -13.31 -0.69 -1.82
C GLU A 125 -12.62 -1.06 -0.50
N MET A 126 -11.37 -0.64 -0.28
CA MET A 126 -10.66 -0.88 0.98
C MET A 126 -11.28 -0.16 2.18
N VAL A 127 -12.13 0.85 1.96
CA VAL A 127 -12.89 1.50 3.06
C VAL A 127 -13.64 0.46 3.89
N ALA A 128 -14.15 -0.58 3.25
CA ALA A 128 -14.88 -1.65 3.92
C ALA A 128 -14.05 -2.34 5.02
N ALA A 129 -12.72 -2.44 4.86
CA ALA A 129 -11.81 -3.02 5.87
C ALA A 129 -11.71 -2.19 7.15
N PHE A 130 -12.08 -0.91 7.11
CA PHE A 130 -12.04 0.01 8.25
C PHE A 130 -13.41 0.29 8.84
N VAL A 131 -14.48 -0.29 8.27
CA VAL A 131 -15.83 -0.19 8.83
C VAL A 131 -15.93 -1.08 10.05
N GLN A 132 -16.20 -0.50 11.19
CA GLN A 132 -16.40 -1.20 12.47
C GLN A 132 -17.85 -1.04 12.93
N PRO A 133 -18.80 -1.80 12.36
CA PRO A 133 -20.24 -1.60 12.63
C PRO A 133 -20.63 -1.89 14.07
N ASN A 134 -19.82 -2.68 14.79
CA ASN A 134 -20.05 -3.07 16.17
C ASN A 134 -19.07 -2.40 17.16
N ASP A 135 -18.48 -1.27 16.79
CA ASP A 135 -17.60 -0.53 17.70
C ASP A 135 -18.39 -0.04 18.92
N GLN A 136 -17.85 -0.32 20.14
CA GLN A 136 -18.52 0.07 21.40
C GLN A 136 -18.70 1.58 21.56
N ALA A 137 -17.87 2.40 20.93
CA ALA A 137 -18.02 3.85 20.97
C ALA A 137 -19.21 4.29 20.13
N ILE A 138 -19.42 3.66 18.96
CA ILE A 138 -20.59 3.89 18.10
C ILE A 138 -21.86 3.45 18.82
N ASP A 139 -21.87 2.26 19.43
CA ASP A 139 -23.02 1.78 20.19
C ASP A 139 -23.41 2.72 21.34
N ARG A 140 -22.42 3.24 22.09
CA ARG A 140 -22.65 4.24 23.16
C ARG A 140 -23.20 5.54 22.61
N LEU A 141 -22.69 6.02 21.47
CA LEU A 141 -23.16 7.23 20.81
C LEU A 141 -24.60 7.08 20.34
N LEU A 142 -24.96 5.96 19.72
CA LEU A 142 -26.31 5.67 19.24
C LEU A 142 -27.30 5.56 20.41
N LYS A 143 -26.92 4.90 21.51
CA LYS A 143 -27.74 4.81 22.73
C LYS A 143 -27.97 6.20 23.37
N GLY A 144 -26.93 7.02 23.43
CA GLY A 144 -27.02 8.39 23.93
C GLY A 144 -27.90 9.28 23.05
N ALA A 145 -27.80 9.17 21.75
CA ALA A 145 -28.65 9.88 20.81
C ALA A 145 -30.12 9.46 20.91
N ALA A 146 -30.38 8.15 20.99
CA ALA A 146 -31.75 7.61 21.17
C ALA A 146 -32.39 8.12 22.46
N LEU A 147 -31.65 8.13 23.57
CA LEU A 147 -32.14 8.64 24.86
C LEU A 147 -32.44 10.14 24.79
N ALA A 148 -31.56 10.95 24.16
CA ALA A 148 -31.79 12.37 23.99
C ALA A 148 -33.02 12.68 23.12
N LEU A 149 -33.27 11.90 22.07
CA LEU A 149 -34.48 12.01 21.25
C LEU A 149 -35.75 11.67 22.04
N GLN A 150 -35.73 10.60 22.82
CA GLN A 150 -36.86 10.19 23.71
C GLN A 150 -37.17 11.27 24.75
N THR A 151 -36.13 11.84 25.35
CA THR A 151 -36.30 12.92 26.35
C THR A 151 -36.90 14.20 25.69
N GLY A 152 -36.61 14.42 24.42
CA GLY A 152 -37.18 15.50 23.60
C GLY A 152 -38.57 15.15 23.01
N GLY A 153 -39.19 14.02 23.40
CA GLY A 153 -40.51 13.63 22.88
C GLY A 153 -40.52 13.10 21.45
N LYS A 154 -39.34 12.74 20.93
CA LYS A 154 -39.17 12.17 19.58
C LYS A 154 -38.90 10.67 19.62
N SER A 155 -39.12 9.98 18.51
CA SER A 155 -38.74 8.56 18.41
C SER A 155 -37.23 8.40 18.59
N GLY A 156 -36.83 7.47 19.46
CA GLY A 156 -35.42 7.10 19.66
C GLY A 156 -34.86 6.18 18.55
N SER A 157 -35.64 5.86 17.52
CA SER A 157 -35.20 5.03 16.40
C SER A 157 -34.57 5.90 15.34
N ILE A 158 -33.46 5.42 14.75
CA ILE A 158 -32.82 6.06 13.60
C ILE A 158 -33.66 5.73 12.38
N ASP A 159 -34.01 6.76 11.57
CA ASP A 159 -34.74 6.56 10.32
C ASP A 159 -34.00 5.56 9.41
N GLY A 160 -34.74 4.56 8.94
CA GLY A 160 -34.18 3.44 8.16
C GLY A 160 -34.06 2.12 8.93
N TYR A 161 -34.13 2.14 10.27
CA TYR A 161 -34.14 0.96 11.14
C TYR A 161 -35.50 0.73 11.80
N THR A 162 -36.52 1.47 11.45
CA THR A 162 -37.89 1.27 11.95
C THR A 162 -38.52 0.04 11.29
N HIS A 163 -38.80 -0.99 12.08
CA HIS A 163 -39.59 -2.15 11.64
C HIS A 163 -40.94 -1.63 11.15
N GLY A 164 -41.24 -1.75 9.87
CA GLY A 164 -42.58 -1.54 9.34
C GLY A 164 -42.76 -0.34 8.39
N SER A 165 -41.77 0.50 8.11
CA SER A 165 -41.94 1.48 7.03
C SER A 165 -41.83 0.80 5.68
N LYS A 166 -42.93 0.67 4.95
CA LYS A 166 -42.91 0.33 3.53
C LYS A 166 -42.06 1.34 2.81
N ARG A 167 -40.99 0.88 2.13
CA ARG A 167 -40.30 1.70 1.16
C ARG A 167 -41.29 2.09 0.07
N ALA A 168 -41.58 3.38 -0.07
CA ALA A 168 -42.28 3.93 -1.21
C ALA A 168 -41.31 4.00 -2.39
#